data_dccb186c7ef4ccdf25d9c2cbf0dad804
#
_entry.id   dccb186c7ef4ccdf25d9c2cbf0dad804
#
_cell.length_a   1.000
_cell.length_b   1.000
_cell.length_c   1.000
_cell.angle_alpha   90.00
_cell.angle_beta   90.00
_cell.angle_gamma   90.00
#
_symmetry.space_group_name_H-M   'P 1'
#
loop_
_entity.id
_entity.type
_entity.pdbx_description
1 polymer ?
#
loop_
_entity_poly.entity_id
_entity_poly.type
_entity_poly.pdbx_seq_one_letter_code
_entity_poly.pdbx_strand_id
1 'polypeptide(L)'
;MAHQLSRTIMTGALIVACMAASACGGTAGAASGDKSVRQATPSIAPYTSSIDKDGDGVNDQSDILQNARAYIATKPAYKSEYYATGYPNDGYGVCTDVVGAALRGAGYDLMTLVHEDILDHPERYAIDTPDANIDFRRVPVLNAYFAAHAINLTTDTTDVGAWQGGDIVVYSNHIGIASDTRNTDGLPLLIHHVSAKQKQYEEDVLGTFPQELIGHYRIS
;
A
#
# COMPACT_ATOMS: atom_id res chain seq x y z
N MET A 1 39.04 34.01 -22.26
CA MET A 1 38.51 35.38 -21.94
C MET A 1 37.76 35.29 -20.63
N ALA A 2 38.35 35.86 -19.63
CA ALA A 2 37.82 35.92 -18.28
C ALA A 2 36.83 37.05 -18.13
N HIS A 3 35.78 36.87 -17.34
CA HIS A 3 35.18 37.95 -16.58
C HIS A 3 34.66 37.45 -15.24
N GLN A 4 35.42 37.76 -14.20
CA GLN A 4 34.97 37.86 -12.80
C GLN A 4 34.30 39.21 -12.59
N LEU A 5 33.46 39.30 -11.58
CA LEU A 5 33.12 40.43 -10.71
C LEU A 5 31.80 40.09 -10.00
N SER A 6 31.49 40.36 -8.77
CA SER A 6 32.19 40.88 -7.58
C SER A 6 31.17 40.79 -6.43
N ARG A 7 31.69 40.64 -5.28
CA ARG A 7 31.03 40.63 -3.96
C ARG A 7 30.22 41.92 -3.65
N THR A 8 29.18 41.76 -2.84
CA THR A 8 28.90 42.79 -1.81
C THR A 8 28.29 42.16 -0.54
N ILE A 9 29.01 42.26 0.52
CA ILE A 9 28.66 41.98 1.90
C ILE A 9 27.97 43.23 2.42
N MET A 10 26.87 43.10 3.17
CA MET A 10 26.37 44.18 4.03
C MET A 10 25.92 43.60 5.37
N THR A 11 26.77 43.83 6.34
CA THR A 11 26.58 43.70 7.78
C THR A 11 25.78 44.91 8.28
N GLY A 12 24.81 44.66 9.15
CA GLY A 12 24.13 45.72 9.92
C GLY A 12 23.59 45.17 11.21
N ALA A 13 24.38 45.34 12.26
CA ALA A 13 23.96 45.14 13.65
C ALA A 13 23.32 46.44 14.17
N LEU A 14 22.24 46.34 14.90
CA LEU A 14 21.84 47.36 15.83
C LEU A 14 21.20 46.80 17.10
N ILE A 15 21.77 47.17 18.18
CA ILE A 15 21.45 46.89 19.59
C ILE A 15 20.50 48.01 20.09
N VAL A 16 19.88 47.76 21.25
CA VAL A 16 19.25 48.71 22.22
C VAL A 16 17.76 48.46 22.42
N ALA A 17 17.18 48.39 23.59
CA ALA A 17 17.56 48.39 25.00
C ALA A 17 16.30 48.00 25.82
N CYS A 18 16.52 47.56 27.03
CA CYS A 18 15.54 47.33 28.10
C CYS A 18 14.66 48.51 28.42
N MET A 19 13.40 48.25 28.80
CA MET A 19 12.77 48.94 29.93
C MET A 19 11.76 48.04 30.64
N ALA A 20 11.96 47.89 31.92
CA ALA A 20 11.07 47.24 32.86
C ALA A 20 9.96 48.21 33.29
N ALA A 21 8.76 47.71 33.45
CA ALA A 21 7.75 48.33 34.32
C ALA A 21 6.90 47.24 34.98
N SER A 22 6.99 47.16 36.28
CA SER A 22 6.11 46.42 37.19
C SER A 22 4.78 47.14 37.35
N ALA A 23 3.66 46.37 37.41
CA ALA A 23 2.55 46.64 38.34
C ALA A 23 1.52 45.51 38.37
N CYS A 24 1.40 44.94 39.51
CA CYS A 24 0.28 44.40 40.27
C CYS A 24 -1.08 44.06 39.63
N GLY A 25 -1.53 42.83 39.94
CA GLY A 25 -2.85 42.61 40.52
C GLY A 25 -3.90 42.01 39.64
N GLY A 26 -4.34 40.83 40.00
CA GLY A 26 -5.68 40.41 39.61
C GLY A 26 -5.91 38.93 39.33
N THR A 27 -6.39 38.24 40.35
CA THR A 27 -7.32 37.08 40.34
C THR A 27 -6.99 35.86 39.51
N ALA A 28 -6.76 34.77 40.22
CA ALA A 28 -6.72 33.39 39.76
C ALA A 28 -8.02 32.99 39.07
N GLY A 29 -7.95 32.81 37.76
CA GLY A 29 -8.88 32.02 36.98
C GLY A 29 -8.24 30.67 36.70
N ALA A 30 -8.70 29.61 37.36
CA ALA A 30 -8.30 28.25 37.04
C ALA A 30 -8.81 27.90 35.64
N ALA A 31 -7.99 28.05 34.62
CA ALA A 31 -8.23 27.46 33.33
C ALA A 31 -7.92 25.95 33.45
N SER A 32 -8.96 25.15 33.55
CA SER A 32 -8.91 23.71 33.27
C SER A 32 -8.39 23.54 31.84
N GLY A 33 -7.12 23.40 31.68
CA GLY A 33 -6.51 22.99 30.45
C GLY A 33 -6.86 21.50 30.23
N ASP A 34 -7.88 21.27 29.44
CA ASP A 34 -8.13 19.96 28.83
C ASP A 34 -6.90 19.65 27.95
N LYS A 35 -5.94 18.95 28.55
CA LYS A 35 -4.88 18.29 27.81
C LYS A 35 -5.49 17.09 27.15
N SER A 36 -6.12 17.26 26.01
CA SER A 36 -6.36 16.14 25.10
C SER A 36 -4.99 15.53 24.80
N VAL A 37 -4.68 14.45 25.46
CA VAL A 37 -3.52 13.62 25.14
C VAL A 37 -3.79 13.10 23.74
N ARG A 38 -3.23 13.76 22.74
CA ARG A 38 -3.11 13.18 21.40
C ARG A 38 -2.33 11.90 21.59
N GLN A 39 -3.02 10.78 21.57
CA GLN A 39 -2.42 9.47 21.55
C GLN A 39 -1.55 9.42 20.29
N ALA A 40 -0.24 9.37 20.46
CA ALA A 40 0.67 9.27 19.34
C ALA A 40 0.35 7.96 18.61
N THR A 41 0.05 8.02 17.32
CA THR A 41 -0.08 6.84 16.48
C THR A 41 1.21 6.02 16.64
N PRO A 42 1.13 4.71 16.91
CA PRO A 42 2.30 3.88 17.06
C PRO A 42 3.21 4.03 15.84
N SER A 43 4.47 4.37 16.05
CA SER A 43 5.47 4.36 14.98
C SER A 43 5.81 2.91 14.66
N ILE A 44 5.21 2.38 13.60
CA ILE A 44 5.46 1.03 13.11
C ILE A 44 6.62 1.12 12.13
N ALA A 45 7.72 0.42 12.44
CA ALA A 45 8.87 0.35 11.54
C ALA A 45 8.48 -0.37 10.24
N PRO A 46 8.79 0.19 9.06
CA PRO A 46 8.53 -0.47 7.80
C PRO A 46 9.26 -1.82 7.70
N TYR A 47 8.58 -2.82 7.17
CA TYR A 47 9.22 -4.06 6.78
C TYR A 47 10.04 -3.84 5.50
N THR A 48 11.21 -4.47 5.44
CA THR A 48 12.07 -4.46 4.26
C THR A 48 12.40 -5.90 3.89
N SER A 49 12.03 -6.33 2.68
CA SER A 49 12.44 -7.62 2.12
C SER A 49 13.96 -7.65 1.91
N SER A 50 14.55 -8.83 2.04
CA SER A 50 15.94 -9.06 1.64
C SER A 50 16.05 -9.47 0.15
N ILE A 51 14.93 -9.60 -0.54
CA ILE A 51 14.84 -10.04 -1.93
C ILE A 51 14.61 -8.82 -2.82
N ASP A 52 15.27 -8.83 -3.96
CA ASP A 52 15.15 -7.93 -5.09
C ASP A 52 15.09 -8.85 -6.33
N LYS A 53 13.90 -9.27 -6.70
CA LYS A 53 13.65 -10.35 -7.67
C LYS A 53 14.00 -9.96 -9.09
N ASP A 54 13.76 -8.71 -9.47
CA ASP A 54 14.04 -8.20 -10.81
C ASP A 54 15.41 -7.53 -10.93
N GLY A 55 16.10 -7.29 -9.78
CA GLY A 55 17.46 -6.78 -9.74
C GLY A 55 17.58 -5.28 -10.02
N ASP A 56 16.54 -4.51 -9.77
CA ASP A 56 16.52 -3.07 -10.04
C ASP A 56 17.10 -2.21 -8.90
N GLY A 57 17.40 -2.82 -7.74
CA GLY A 57 17.96 -2.19 -6.56
C GLY A 57 16.91 -1.75 -5.53
N VAL A 58 15.63 -2.04 -5.77
CA VAL A 58 14.52 -1.87 -4.83
C VAL A 58 14.15 -3.23 -4.25
N ASN A 59 13.92 -3.34 -2.95
CA ASN A 59 13.48 -4.60 -2.37
C ASN A 59 12.00 -4.87 -2.74
N ASP A 60 11.65 -6.16 -2.91
CA ASP A 60 10.34 -6.60 -3.40
C ASP A 60 9.15 -6.00 -2.65
N GLN A 61 9.23 -5.86 -1.31
CA GLN A 61 8.14 -5.29 -0.52
C GLN A 61 7.85 -3.83 -0.89
N SER A 62 8.91 -3.04 -1.06
CA SER A 62 8.79 -1.64 -1.48
C SER A 62 8.38 -1.53 -2.94
N ASP A 63 8.88 -2.42 -3.78
CA ASP A 63 8.61 -2.42 -5.21
C ASP A 63 7.14 -2.80 -5.49
N ILE A 64 6.61 -3.83 -4.85
CA ILE A 64 5.18 -4.20 -4.95
C ILE A 64 4.29 -2.99 -4.60
N LEU A 65 4.60 -2.27 -3.51
CA LEU A 65 3.84 -1.09 -3.12
C LEU A 65 3.92 0.04 -4.16
N GLN A 66 5.13 0.32 -4.67
CA GLN A 66 5.37 1.36 -5.67
C GLN A 66 4.64 1.03 -6.98
N ASN A 67 4.71 -0.22 -7.43
CA ASN A 67 4.06 -0.68 -8.66
C ASN A 67 2.53 -0.69 -8.53
N ALA A 68 1.97 -1.06 -7.36
CA ALA A 68 0.53 -0.92 -7.09
C ALA A 68 0.08 0.54 -7.25
N ARG A 69 0.83 1.49 -6.68
CA ARG A 69 0.56 2.93 -6.82
C ARG A 69 0.74 3.42 -8.26
N ALA A 70 1.76 2.96 -8.95
CA ALA A 70 1.97 3.30 -10.37
C ALA A 70 0.79 2.82 -11.23
N TYR A 71 0.29 1.61 -10.98
CA TYR A 71 -0.88 1.08 -11.68
C TYR A 71 -2.13 1.94 -11.43
N ILE A 72 -2.49 2.22 -10.18
CA ILE A 72 -3.70 3.02 -9.88
C ILE A 72 -3.58 4.47 -10.33
N ALA A 73 -2.37 5.02 -10.47
CA ALA A 73 -2.14 6.35 -11.02
C ALA A 73 -2.56 6.46 -12.50
N THR A 74 -2.61 5.34 -13.22
CA THR A 74 -3.15 5.29 -14.59
C THR A 74 -4.67 5.45 -14.64
N LYS A 75 -5.35 5.35 -13.48
CA LYS A 75 -6.80 5.44 -13.32
C LYS A 75 -7.57 4.48 -14.25
N PRO A 76 -7.30 3.17 -14.18
CA PRO A 76 -7.95 2.20 -15.04
C PRO A 76 -9.47 2.25 -14.80
N ALA A 77 -10.27 2.20 -15.88
CA ALA A 77 -11.71 2.09 -15.75
C ALA A 77 -12.09 0.67 -15.30
N TYR A 78 -13.17 0.53 -14.52
CA TYR A 78 -13.59 -0.78 -14.01
C TYR A 78 -14.29 -1.59 -15.11
N LYS A 79 -13.72 -2.74 -15.45
CA LYS A 79 -14.31 -3.70 -16.36
C LYS A 79 -13.72 -5.09 -16.15
N SER A 80 -14.60 -6.08 -15.89
CA SER A 80 -14.19 -7.47 -15.81
C SER A 80 -14.41 -8.14 -17.17
N GLU A 81 -13.31 -8.40 -17.87
CA GLU A 81 -13.33 -9.06 -19.18
C GLU A 81 -12.25 -10.13 -19.27
N TYR A 82 -12.41 -11.02 -20.23
CA TYR A 82 -11.39 -11.97 -20.64
C TYR A 82 -10.42 -11.33 -21.63
N TYR A 83 -9.13 -11.47 -21.38
CA TYR A 83 -8.05 -11.02 -22.26
C TYR A 83 -7.25 -12.22 -22.77
N ALA A 84 -7.24 -12.44 -24.08
CA ALA A 84 -6.46 -13.53 -24.69
C ALA A 84 -4.94 -13.37 -24.50
N THR A 85 -4.50 -12.22 -24.02
CA THR A 85 -3.11 -11.91 -23.63
C THR A 85 -2.87 -11.99 -22.12
N GLY A 86 -3.87 -12.40 -21.35
CA GLY A 86 -3.87 -12.46 -19.90
C GLY A 86 -4.10 -11.12 -19.24
N TYR A 87 -3.11 -10.23 -19.28
CA TYR A 87 -3.21 -8.90 -18.66
C TYR A 87 -4.01 -7.90 -19.53
N PRO A 88 -4.84 -7.04 -18.90
CA PRO A 88 -5.51 -5.93 -19.60
C PRO A 88 -4.50 -4.99 -20.26
N ASN A 89 -4.83 -4.52 -21.46
CA ASN A 89 -3.99 -3.59 -22.24
C ASN A 89 -4.79 -2.43 -22.87
N ASP A 90 -6.01 -2.22 -22.39
CA ASP A 90 -7.00 -1.28 -22.96
C ASP A 90 -7.45 -0.18 -21.98
N GLY A 91 -6.75 -0.02 -20.85
CA GLY A 91 -7.06 0.97 -19.83
C GLY A 91 -8.20 0.57 -18.88
N TYR A 92 -8.61 -0.71 -18.91
CA TYR A 92 -9.55 -1.30 -17.97
C TYR A 92 -8.82 -2.20 -16.96
N GLY A 93 -9.52 -2.55 -15.87
CA GLY A 93 -9.01 -3.48 -14.88
C GLY A 93 -9.99 -3.72 -13.74
N VAL A 94 -9.61 -4.65 -12.87
CA VAL A 94 -10.32 -5.01 -11.64
C VAL A 94 -9.33 -5.20 -10.49
N CYS A 95 -9.80 -5.67 -9.33
CA CYS A 95 -8.97 -5.85 -8.12
C CYS A 95 -7.73 -6.73 -8.35
N THR A 96 -7.86 -7.84 -9.07
CA THR A 96 -6.76 -8.75 -9.36
C THR A 96 -5.71 -8.15 -10.29
N ASP A 97 -6.10 -7.18 -11.14
CA ASP A 97 -5.17 -6.50 -12.03
C ASP A 97 -4.27 -5.51 -11.28
N VAL A 98 -4.73 -4.94 -10.15
CA VAL A 98 -3.88 -4.15 -9.23
C VAL A 98 -2.76 -5.02 -8.68
N VAL A 99 -3.10 -6.22 -8.19
CA VAL A 99 -2.14 -7.17 -7.62
C VAL A 99 -1.23 -7.74 -8.70
N GLY A 100 -1.80 -8.11 -9.86
CA GLY A 100 -1.05 -8.62 -11.00
C GLY A 100 -0.02 -7.63 -11.52
N ALA A 101 -0.40 -6.35 -11.65
CA ALA A 101 0.52 -5.29 -12.07
C ALA A 101 1.61 -5.02 -11.01
N ALA A 102 1.24 -4.99 -9.74
CA ALA A 102 2.17 -4.78 -8.63
C ALA A 102 3.26 -5.85 -8.59
N LEU A 103 2.86 -7.12 -8.63
CA LEU A 103 3.79 -8.25 -8.57
C LEU A 103 4.61 -8.40 -9.86
N ARG A 104 3.99 -8.16 -11.01
CA ARG A 104 4.71 -8.23 -12.28
C ARG A 104 5.82 -7.17 -12.36
N GLY A 105 5.57 -5.96 -11.85
CA GLY A 105 6.59 -4.91 -11.76
C GLY A 105 7.76 -5.31 -10.87
N ALA A 106 7.52 -6.10 -9.82
CA ALA A 106 8.54 -6.65 -8.92
C ALA A 106 9.13 -8.01 -9.39
N GLY A 107 8.96 -8.36 -10.67
CA GLY A 107 9.55 -9.58 -11.25
C GLY A 107 8.76 -10.87 -11.05
N TYR A 108 7.50 -10.81 -10.56
CA TYR A 108 6.62 -11.97 -10.34
C TYR A 108 5.49 -12.00 -11.37
N ASP A 109 5.66 -12.72 -12.47
CA ASP A 109 4.59 -12.89 -13.47
C ASP A 109 3.56 -13.92 -13.00
N LEU A 110 2.48 -13.43 -12.35
CA LEU A 110 1.43 -14.28 -11.80
C LEU A 110 0.74 -15.14 -12.87
N MET A 111 0.64 -14.67 -14.11
CA MET A 111 0.05 -15.47 -15.19
C MET A 111 0.81 -16.78 -15.38
N THR A 112 2.13 -16.72 -15.44
CA THR A 112 3.00 -17.88 -15.56
C THR A 112 3.04 -18.70 -14.28
N LEU A 113 3.33 -18.04 -13.13
CA LEU A 113 3.54 -18.70 -11.85
C LEU A 113 2.31 -19.47 -11.35
N VAL A 114 1.13 -18.88 -11.47
CA VAL A 114 -0.14 -19.51 -11.07
C VAL A 114 -0.50 -20.65 -12.00
N HIS A 115 -0.29 -20.48 -13.31
CA HIS A 115 -0.58 -21.53 -14.28
C HIS A 115 0.31 -22.77 -14.05
N GLU A 116 1.60 -22.57 -13.84
CA GLU A 116 2.55 -23.65 -13.52
C GLU A 116 2.14 -24.37 -12.23
N ASP A 117 1.79 -23.63 -11.16
CA ASP A 117 1.38 -24.25 -9.90
C ASP A 117 0.05 -25.02 -10.02
N ILE A 118 -0.90 -24.55 -10.84
CA ILE A 118 -2.15 -25.30 -11.12
C ILE A 118 -1.84 -26.63 -11.83
N LEU A 119 -0.90 -26.66 -12.76
CA LEU A 119 -0.53 -27.87 -13.47
C LEU A 119 0.21 -28.85 -12.57
N ASP A 120 1.07 -28.37 -11.68
CA ASP A 120 1.88 -29.18 -10.79
C ASP A 120 1.09 -29.63 -9.54
N HIS A 121 0.12 -28.85 -9.10
CA HIS A 121 -0.65 -29.06 -7.87
C HIS A 121 -2.16 -28.81 -8.07
N PRO A 122 -2.81 -29.52 -9.00
CA PRO A 122 -4.24 -29.29 -9.33
C PRO A 122 -5.17 -29.48 -8.13
N GLU A 123 -4.77 -30.25 -7.13
CA GLU A 123 -5.53 -30.49 -5.90
C GLU A 123 -5.73 -29.25 -5.02
N ARG A 124 -4.93 -28.19 -5.23
CA ARG A 124 -5.05 -26.92 -4.51
C ARG A 124 -6.16 -26.04 -5.06
N TYR A 125 -6.59 -26.30 -6.27
CA TYR A 125 -7.43 -25.40 -7.05
C TYR A 125 -8.74 -26.06 -7.48
N ALA A 126 -9.85 -25.33 -7.35
CA ALA A 126 -11.14 -25.76 -7.86
C ALA A 126 -11.28 -25.36 -9.35
N ILE A 127 -10.40 -25.91 -10.20
CA ILE A 127 -10.34 -25.62 -11.63
C ILE A 127 -10.35 -26.93 -12.41
N ASP A 128 -11.40 -27.14 -13.23
CA ASP A 128 -11.51 -28.33 -14.07
C ASP A 128 -10.66 -28.21 -15.35
N THR A 129 -10.55 -27.02 -15.91
CA THR A 129 -9.78 -26.74 -17.13
C THR A 129 -8.93 -25.48 -16.91
N PRO A 130 -7.61 -25.63 -16.72
CA PRO A 130 -6.69 -24.52 -16.55
C PRO A 130 -6.66 -23.59 -17.78
N ASP A 131 -6.69 -22.29 -17.53
CA ASP A 131 -6.52 -21.25 -18.56
C ASP A 131 -5.61 -20.14 -18.00
N ALA A 132 -4.36 -20.13 -18.46
CA ALA A 132 -3.34 -19.18 -18.01
C ALA A 132 -3.79 -17.71 -18.13
N ASN A 133 -4.66 -17.38 -19.10
CA ASN A 133 -5.06 -16.02 -19.37
C ASN A 133 -6.08 -15.48 -18.36
N ILE A 134 -6.72 -16.34 -17.54
CA ILE A 134 -7.76 -15.90 -16.61
C ILE A 134 -7.57 -16.41 -15.18
N ASP A 135 -6.88 -17.52 -14.97
CA ASP A 135 -6.82 -18.18 -13.66
C ASP A 135 -6.15 -17.28 -12.61
N PHE A 136 -5.05 -16.60 -12.95
CA PHE A 136 -4.38 -15.63 -12.08
C PHE A 136 -5.22 -14.36 -11.79
N ARG A 137 -6.37 -14.20 -12.44
CA ARG A 137 -7.33 -13.11 -12.23
C ARG A 137 -8.57 -13.55 -11.44
N ARG A 138 -8.53 -14.75 -10.83
CA ARG A 138 -9.57 -15.27 -9.95
C ARG A 138 -9.13 -15.19 -8.50
N VAL A 139 -9.87 -14.46 -7.67
CA VAL A 139 -9.51 -14.26 -6.24
C VAL A 139 -9.31 -15.59 -5.50
N PRO A 140 -10.18 -16.62 -5.61
CA PRO A 140 -9.95 -17.89 -4.94
C PRO A 140 -8.66 -18.60 -5.38
N VAL A 141 -8.28 -18.46 -6.64
CA VAL A 141 -7.05 -19.04 -7.19
C VAL A 141 -5.83 -18.32 -6.62
N LEU A 142 -5.83 -16.98 -6.62
CA LEU A 142 -4.77 -16.19 -6.03
C LEU A 142 -4.62 -16.46 -4.53
N ASN A 143 -5.74 -16.61 -3.81
CA ASN A 143 -5.70 -16.97 -2.40
C ASN A 143 -5.00 -18.31 -2.16
N ALA A 144 -5.33 -19.36 -2.94
CA ALA A 144 -4.69 -20.65 -2.84
C ALA A 144 -3.19 -20.58 -3.19
N TYR A 145 -2.85 -19.84 -4.24
CA TYR A 145 -1.47 -19.62 -4.65
C TYR A 145 -0.65 -18.94 -3.56
N PHE A 146 -1.12 -17.80 -3.02
CA PHE A 146 -0.39 -17.08 -1.97
C PHE A 146 -0.32 -17.86 -0.66
N ALA A 147 -1.35 -18.63 -0.31
CA ALA A 147 -1.31 -19.51 0.86
C ALA A 147 -0.20 -20.56 0.78
N ALA A 148 0.16 -21.01 -0.44
CA ALA A 148 1.20 -21.99 -0.67
C ALA A 148 2.61 -21.38 -0.82
N HIS A 149 2.74 -20.14 -1.35
CA HIS A 149 4.00 -19.60 -1.83
C HIS A 149 4.45 -18.30 -1.13
N ALA A 150 3.63 -17.72 -0.25
CA ALA A 150 3.96 -16.49 0.47
C ALA A 150 3.99 -16.73 1.99
N ILE A 151 4.52 -15.76 2.75
CA ILE A 151 4.40 -15.78 4.21
C ILE A 151 2.95 -15.53 4.58
N ASN A 152 2.35 -16.48 5.29
CA ASN A 152 1.01 -16.34 5.84
C ASN A 152 1.07 -15.51 7.13
N LEU A 153 0.33 -14.42 7.20
CA LEU A 153 0.28 -13.51 8.33
C LEU A 153 -1.11 -13.52 8.99
N THR A 154 -1.20 -12.89 10.16
CA THR A 154 -2.49 -12.75 10.86
C THR A 154 -3.47 -11.88 10.09
N THR A 155 -4.74 -12.25 10.08
CA THR A 155 -5.85 -11.42 9.58
C THR A 155 -6.47 -10.54 10.67
N ASP A 156 -5.92 -10.55 11.89
CA ASP A 156 -6.36 -9.70 12.98
C ASP A 156 -5.99 -8.23 12.69
N THR A 157 -6.99 -7.42 12.39
CA THR A 157 -6.82 -5.98 12.11
C THR A 157 -6.48 -5.15 13.34
N THR A 158 -6.58 -5.73 14.55
CA THR A 158 -6.15 -5.07 15.79
C THR A 158 -4.64 -5.16 16.00
N ASP A 159 -3.97 -6.15 15.41
CA ASP A 159 -2.50 -6.24 15.36
C ASP A 159 -1.95 -5.37 14.22
N VAL A 160 -2.07 -4.06 14.38
CA VAL A 160 -1.67 -3.09 13.34
C VAL A 160 -0.19 -3.18 12.96
N GLY A 161 0.65 -3.76 13.82
CA GLY A 161 2.09 -3.95 13.58
C GLY A 161 2.37 -5.06 12.56
N ALA A 162 1.50 -6.04 12.43
CA ALA A 162 1.64 -7.14 11.47
C ALA A 162 1.47 -6.67 10.02
N TRP A 163 0.68 -5.62 9.81
CA TRP A 163 0.34 -5.10 8.49
C TRP A 163 1.40 -4.13 7.97
N GLN A 164 1.89 -4.37 6.76
CA GLN A 164 2.93 -3.54 6.15
C GLN A 164 2.54 -3.14 4.72
N GLY A 165 3.06 -2.00 4.25
CA GLY A 165 2.89 -1.60 2.86
C GLY A 165 3.48 -2.65 1.91
N GLY A 166 2.74 -3.02 0.86
CA GLY A 166 3.10 -4.09 -0.07
C GLY A 166 2.55 -5.47 0.29
N ASP A 167 1.95 -5.65 1.47
CA ASP A 167 1.27 -6.90 1.81
C ASP A 167 0.04 -7.13 0.93
N ILE A 168 -0.22 -8.39 0.60
CA ILE A 168 -1.38 -8.81 -0.17
C ILE A 168 -2.53 -9.09 0.78
N VAL A 169 -3.68 -8.48 0.53
CA VAL A 169 -4.89 -8.56 1.35
C VAL A 169 -6.00 -9.24 0.57
N VAL A 170 -6.52 -10.37 1.07
CA VAL A 170 -7.53 -11.17 0.38
C VAL A 170 -8.81 -11.26 1.20
N TYR A 171 -9.90 -10.89 0.57
CA TYR A 171 -11.27 -11.10 1.07
C TYR A 171 -11.93 -12.25 0.30
N SER A 172 -13.10 -12.69 0.73
CA SER A 172 -13.81 -13.84 0.12
C SER A 172 -14.02 -13.71 -1.40
N ASN A 173 -14.13 -12.50 -1.94
CA ASN A 173 -14.25 -12.26 -3.40
C ASN A 173 -13.63 -10.90 -3.81
N HIS A 174 -12.57 -10.47 -3.11
CA HIS A 174 -11.84 -9.25 -3.43
C HIS A 174 -10.39 -9.37 -2.99
N ILE A 175 -9.51 -8.59 -3.61
CA ILE A 175 -8.07 -8.58 -3.29
C ILE A 175 -7.51 -7.17 -3.48
N GLY A 176 -6.46 -6.84 -2.74
CA GLY A 176 -5.74 -5.59 -2.87
C GLY A 176 -4.35 -5.65 -2.25
N ILE A 177 -3.67 -4.51 -2.24
CA ILE A 177 -2.35 -4.33 -1.61
C ILE A 177 -2.50 -3.36 -0.44
N ALA A 178 -1.94 -3.72 0.71
CA ALA A 178 -1.87 -2.82 1.86
C ALA A 178 -0.94 -1.64 1.55
N SER A 179 -1.38 -0.44 1.91
CA SER A 179 -0.59 0.78 1.78
C SER A 179 0.38 0.95 2.97
N ASP A 180 1.38 1.79 2.83
CA ASP A 180 2.16 2.33 3.94
C ASP A 180 1.49 3.57 4.59
N THR A 181 0.51 4.17 3.92
CA THR A 181 -0.37 5.18 4.50
C THR A 181 -1.34 4.51 5.47
N ARG A 182 -1.46 5.08 6.68
CA ARG A 182 -2.27 4.50 7.74
C ARG A 182 -3.36 5.47 8.19
N ASN A 183 -4.48 4.91 8.63
CA ASN A 183 -5.55 5.66 9.27
C ASN A 183 -5.18 6.07 10.71
N THR A 184 -6.10 6.73 11.40
CA THR A 184 -5.89 7.20 12.79
C THR A 184 -5.72 6.06 13.80
N ASP A 185 -6.21 4.88 13.49
CA ASP A 185 -6.10 3.69 14.35
C ASP A 185 -4.81 2.90 14.08
N GLY A 186 -4.04 3.33 13.08
CA GLY A 186 -2.76 2.73 12.70
C GLY A 186 -2.90 1.60 11.67
N LEU A 187 -4.10 1.31 11.16
CA LEU A 187 -4.32 0.30 10.15
C LEU A 187 -4.01 0.87 8.74
N PRO A 188 -3.33 0.13 7.85
CA PRO A 188 -3.07 0.58 6.49
C PRO A 188 -4.36 0.87 5.69
N LEU A 189 -4.24 1.83 4.76
CA LEU A 189 -5.19 1.95 3.68
C LEU A 189 -5.06 0.75 2.73
N LEU A 190 -6.08 0.48 1.94
CA LEU A 190 -6.09 -0.57 0.93
C LEU A 190 -5.97 0.04 -0.47
N ILE A 191 -5.01 -0.42 -1.25
CA ILE A 191 -4.89 -0.11 -2.67
C ILE A 191 -5.64 -1.19 -3.44
N HIS A 192 -6.74 -0.82 -4.09
CA HIS A 192 -7.64 -1.77 -4.74
C HIS A 192 -8.49 -1.13 -5.84
N HIS A 193 -9.18 -1.96 -6.63
CA HIS A 193 -10.14 -1.52 -7.66
C HIS A 193 -11.42 -2.36 -7.58
N VAL A 194 -12.50 -1.79 -7.04
CA VAL A 194 -13.71 -2.54 -6.66
C VAL A 194 -14.92 -2.28 -7.54
N SER A 195 -15.02 -1.12 -8.19
CA SER A 195 -16.20 -0.78 -9.00
C SER A 195 -15.99 0.44 -9.89
N ALA A 196 -16.84 0.58 -10.91
CA ALA A 196 -16.89 1.76 -11.78
C ALA A 196 -17.29 3.06 -11.05
N LYS A 197 -17.80 2.98 -9.82
CA LYS A 197 -18.18 4.13 -9.00
C LYS A 197 -17.08 4.58 -8.06
N GLN A 198 -16.02 3.79 -7.92
CA GLN A 198 -14.89 4.10 -7.07
C GLN A 198 -14.17 5.36 -7.58
N LYS A 199 -13.88 6.30 -6.67
CA LYS A 199 -13.22 7.57 -7.00
C LYS A 199 -11.77 7.63 -6.55
N GLN A 200 -11.43 6.87 -5.55
CA GLN A 200 -10.10 6.72 -4.98
C GLN A 200 -9.74 5.24 -5.00
N TYR A 201 -8.49 4.93 -5.30
CA TYR A 201 -8.02 3.55 -5.38
C TYR A 201 -7.18 3.15 -4.17
N GLU A 202 -6.91 4.09 -3.27
CA GLU A 202 -6.25 3.91 -1.98
C GLU A 202 -7.22 4.45 -0.92
N GLU A 203 -7.90 3.55 -0.18
CA GLU A 203 -9.05 3.87 0.67
C GLU A 203 -8.90 3.27 2.06
N ASP A 204 -9.45 3.95 3.08
CA ASP A 204 -9.52 3.46 4.47
C ASP A 204 -10.65 2.44 4.63
N VAL A 205 -10.44 1.26 4.09
CA VAL A 205 -11.45 0.18 4.07
C VAL A 205 -10.90 -1.18 4.50
N LEU A 206 -9.61 -1.33 4.80
CA LEU A 206 -9.00 -2.63 5.07
C LEU A 206 -9.74 -3.39 6.17
N GLY A 207 -10.03 -2.76 7.30
CA GLY A 207 -10.74 -3.36 8.43
C GLY A 207 -12.28 -3.30 8.34
N THR A 208 -12.83 -2.60 7.34
CA THR A 208 -14.28 -2.35 7.22
C THR A 208 -14.87 -2.79 5.88
N PHE A 209 -14.07 -3.43 5.04
CA PHE A 209 -14.52 -3.92 3.74
C PHE A 209 -15.70 -4.91 3.93
N PRO A 210 -16.78 -4.85 3.11
CA PRO A 210 -18.02 -5.57 3.37
C PRO A 210 -17.96 -7.09 3.06
N GLN A 211 -16.78 -7.65 2.95
CA GLN A 211 -16.52 -9.07 2.74
C GLN A 211 -15.60 -9.61 3.83
N GLU A 212 -15.65 -10.91 4.07
CA GLU A 212 -14.78 -11.58 5.03
C GLU A 212 -13.32 -11.48 4.59
N LEU A 213 -12.44 -11.04 5.49
CA LEU A 213 -10.99 -11.02 5.32
C LEU A 213 -10.46 -12.43 5.58
N ILE A 214 -9.97 -13.10 4.53
CA ILE A 214 -9.59 -14.52 4.56
C ILE A 214 -8.10 -14.77 4.36
N GLY A 215 -7.32 -13.77 3.95
CA GLY A 215 -5.89 -13.92 3.72
C GLY A 215 -5.12 -12.61 3.89
N HIS A 216 -3.92 -12.76 4.46
CA HIS A 216 -2.93 -11.71 4.59
C HIS A 216 -1.56 -12.33 4.29
N TYR A 217 -0.92 -11.87 3.23
CA TYR A 217 0.29 -12.48 2.70
C TYR A 217 1.38 -11.48 2.45
N ARG A 218 2.64 -11.93 2.58
CA ARG A 218 3.84 -11.15 2.26
C ARG A 218 4.75 -11.95 1.37
N ILE A 219 5.23 -11.34 0.30
CA ILE A 219 6.29 -11.89 -0.55
C ILE A 219 7.63 -11.65 0.14
N SER A 220 8.48 -12.69 0.19
CA SER A 220 9.81 -12.62 0.81
C SER A 220 10.75 -13.65 0.22
#